data_b743015681087c4e38390fb2647152fb
#
_entry.id   b743015681087c4e38390fb2647152fb
#
_cell.length_a   1.000
_cell.length_b   1.000
_cell.length_c   1.000
_cell.angle_alpha   90.00
_cell.angle_beta   90.00
_cell.angle_gamma   90.00
#
_symmetry.space_group_name_H-M   'P 1'
#
loop_
_entity.id
_entity.type
_entity.pdbx_description
1 polymer ?
#
loop_
_entity_poly.entity_id
_entity_poly.type
_entity_poly.pdbx_seq_one_letter_code
_entity_poly.pdbx_strand_id
1 'polypeptide(L)'
;MAKLIRRGFISLILVVIMCTSLFVGCGSKYEFNHDYLFGLCDPSGSLGGGVDKAITNEWLGDVADVLGVKSFRLWVNIDSSTGNGMFFVDSDNNLSFNKGYLAKVHDYVDNLKRGGVENFLFLNTTYLSPYESSMTGFDVPDVNENPDEYLEFIKLNAKAYGMLAEEFPEIKNWETGNEPDLGGAGMHKHGYVYGANSAINKPFIFSDREIAEIICDLSWYIRKELKAVNEENRVSLPGLSLYYDVDHSFFESIYEVIESKTAPFGQEFSDTDPDNYFDIIDYHPYMNADKFSPPYYLKFPEEMWDEWTNTQLEIHEIASDHGDKDKPAYFSEFGYTDVGERFNGNLQNNIADNYVIAFDIIKEKMPWVEVVFCFRATTLVYQKASDNKTEENYGIFYNQDDPDHGGKAKPAAKKLAEYFGTYDANKFAAFENKYKKK
;
A
#
# COMPACT_ATOMS: atom_id res chain seq x y z
N MET A 1 25.02 56.18 31.39
CA MET A 1 25.39 55.20 30.34
C MET A 1 25.33 53.74 30.79
N ALA A 2 25.88 53.32 31.92
CA ALA A 2 25.90 51.92 32.35
C ALA A 2 24.53 51.25 32.55
N LYS A 3 23.45 51.99 32.96
CA LYS A 3 22.08 51.45 33.13
C LYS A 3 21.33 51.18 31.82
N LEU A 4 21.64 51.88 30.73
CA LEU A 4 21.05 51.63 29.41
C LEU A 4 21.65 50.40 28.73
N ILE A 5 22.95 50.18 28.89
CA ILE A 5 23.66 49.03 28.30
C ILE A 5 23.14 47.72 28.94
N ARG A 6 22.87 47.73 30.26
CA ARG A 6 22.39 46.55 30.98
C ARG A 6 20.96 46.14 30.59
N ARG A 7 20.10 47.12 30.25
CA ARG A 7 18.69 46.83 29.76
C ARG A 7 18.70 46.32 28.33
N GLY A 8 19.56 46.81 27.45
CA GLY A 8 19.71 46.34 26.08
C GLY A 8 20.22 44.88 26.01
N PHE A 9 21.16 44.52 26.89
CA PHE A 9 21.73 43.18 26.95
C PHE A 9 20.72 42.14 27.46
N ILE A 10 19.89 42.47 28.46
CA ILE A 10 18.85 41.59 29.00
C ILE A 10 17.71 41.40 27.97
N SER A 11 17.34 42.43 27.21
CA SER A 11 16.34 42.31 26.14
C SER A 11 16.86 41.46 24.97
N LEU A 12 18.15 41.54 24.63
CA LEU A 12 18.74 40.74 23.57
C LEU A 12 18.82 39.25 23.97
N ILE A 13 19.19 38.98 25.24
CA ILE A 13 19.25 37.61 25.77
C ILE A 13 17.83 37.00 25.84
N LEU A 14 16.81 37.78 26.22
CA LEU A 14 15.41 37.32 26.23
C LEU A 14 14.87 37.02 24.81
N VAL A 15 15.22 37.85 23.82
CA VAL A 15 14.87 37.61 22.42
C VAL A 15 15.59 36.37 21.86
N VAL A 16 16.87 36.16 22.18
CA VAL A 16 17.61 34.97 21.77
C VAL A 16 17.06 33.73 22.46
N ILE A 17 16.69 33.80 23.75
CA ILE A 17 16.04 32.66 24.47
C ILE A 17 14.65 32.38 23.92
N MET A 18 13.84 33.39 23.56
CA MET A 18 12.56 33.17 22.88
C MET A 18 12.74 32.62 21.47
N CYS A 19 13.71 33.08 20.70
CA CYS A 19 13.99 32.52 19.38
C CYS A 19 14.54 31.08 19.46
N THR A 20 15.35 30.75 20.47
CA THR A 20 15.83 29.38 20.66
C THR A 20 14.75 28.46 21.24
N SER A 21 13.80 28.96 22.02
CA SER A 21 12.66 28.16 22.49
C SER A 21 11.56 27.99 21.44
N LEU A 22 11.55 28.82 20.38
CA LEU A 22 10.69 28.61 19.20
C LEU A 22 11.29 27.63 18.17
N PHE A 23 12.59 27.30 18.28
CA PHE A 23 13.23 26.29 17.44
C PHE A 23 13.41 24.92 18.14
N VAL A 24 13.03 24.79 19.40
CA VAL A 24 13.04 23.50 20.14
C VAL A 24 11.60 23.01 20.25
N GLY A 25 11.01 22.62 19.13
CA GLY A 25 9.64 22.12 19.16
C GLY A 25 9.03 21.68 17.83
N CYS A 26 9.80 21.57 16.76
CA CYS A 26 9.37 20.90 15.54
C CYS A 26 10.33 19.75 15.24
N GLY A 27 10.48 18.83 16.18
CA GLY A 27 10.88 17.50 15.84
C GLY A 27 9.65 16.83 15.22
N SER A 28 9.79 16.21 14.06
CA SER A 28 8.74 15.36 13.51
C SER A 28 8.23 14.40 14.58
N LYS A 29 6.91 14.23 14.67
CA LYS A 29 6.26 13.26 15.55
C LYS A 29 6.70 11.83 15.19
N TYR A 30 7.12 11.63 13.95
CA TYR A 30 7.52 10.35 13.39
C TYR A 30 9.02 10.37 13.06
N GLU A 31 9.75 9.33 13.49
CA GLU A 31 11.12 9.07 13.09
C GLU A 31 11.11 8.10 11.90
N PHE A 32 11.51 8.58 10.72
CA PHE A 32 11.58 7.74 9.51
C PHE A 32 12.84 6.88 9.52
N ASN A 33 12.68 5.59 9.27
CA ASN A 33 13.80 4.69 9.03
C ASN A 33 14.06 4.53 7.54
N HIS A 34 14.98 5.33 7.00
CA HIS A 34 15.34 5.28 5.58
C HIS A 34 15.89 3.93 5.09
N ASP A 35 16.27 3.02 6.00
CA ASP A 35 16.66 1.66 5.65
C ASP A 35 15.48 0.84 5.11
N TYR A 36 14.24 1.28 5.37
CA TYR A 36 13.02 0.65 4.88
C TYR A 36 12.47 1.24 3.59
N LEU A 37 13.09 2.31 3.06
CA LEU A 37 12.57 3.04 1.90
C LEU A 37 12.31 2.15 0.68
N PHE A 38 13.16 1.16 0.43
CA PHE A 38 12.98 0.20 -0.66
C PHE A 38 12.26 -1.04 -0.18
N GLY A 39 11.03 -1.22 -0.63
CA GLY A 39 10.20 -2.38 -0.37
C GLY A 39 9.78 -3.11 -1.65
N LEU A 40 9.21 -4.27 -1.47
CA LEU A 40 8.59 -5.07 -2.52
C LEU A 40 7.12 -5.35 -2.23
N CYS A 41 6.35 -5.44 -3.29
CA CYS A 41 4.99 -5.96 -3.29
C CYS A 41 4.89 -7.09 -4.32
N ASP A 42 4.29 -8.21 -3.97
CA ASP A 42 3.97 -9.25 -4.95
C ASP A 42 2.70 -10.02 -4.59
N PRO A 43 1.62 -9.82 -5.35
CA PRO A 43 0.35 -10.51 -5.11
C PRO A 43 0.31 -11.96 -5.59
N SER A 44 1.38 -12.44 -6.25
CA SER A 44 1.40 -13.78 -6.87
C SER A 44 1.87 -14.92 -5.96
N GLY A 45 2.24 -14.62 -4.72
CA GLY A 45 2.63 -15.61 -3.73
C GLY A 45 1.58 -16.72 -3.56
N SER A 46 1.95 -17.83 -2.92
CA SER A 46 1.10 -19.03 -2.74
C SER A 46 -0.26 -18.74 -2.07
N LEU A 47 -0.45 -17.52 -1.54
CA LEU A 47 -1.68 -17.03 -0.94
C LEU A 47 -2.69 -16.52 -1.97
N GLY A 48 -2.24 -16.03 -3.11
CA GLY A 48 -3.06 -15.42 -4.16
C GLY A 48 -3.77 -16.43 -5.07
N GLY A 49 -4.51 -17.40 -4.52
CA GLY A 49 -5.46 -18.20 -5.29
C GLY A 49 -4.89 -18.98 -6.49
N GLY A 50 -3.57 -19.11 -6.62
CA GLY A 50 -2.96 -19.99 -7.62
C GLY A 50 -2.76 -19.39 -9.01
N VAL A 51 -2.67 -18.09 -9.12
CA VAL A 51 -2.40 -17.42 -10.42
C VAL A 51 -1.06 -17.83 -11.00
N ASP A 52 -0.06 -18.11 -10.14
CA ASP A 52 1.23 -18.63 -10.61
C ASP A 52 1.86 -19.65 -9.64
N LYS A 53 1.79 -20.91 -10.01
CA LYS A 53 2.39 -22.01 -9.21
C LYS A 53 3.93 -22.00 -9.20
N ALA A 54 4.56 -21.23 -10.07
CA ALA A 54 6.00 -21.12 -10.12
C ALA A 54 6.54 -20.20 -9.01
N ILE A 55 5.71 -19.31 -8.46
CA ILE A 55 6.11 -18.39 -7.41
C ILE A 55 5.81 -19.01 -6.06
N THR A 56 6.85 -19.40 -5.34
CA THR A 56 6.77 -19.98 -4.00
C THR A 56 7.17 -18.94 -2.96
N ASN A 57 6.75 -19.15 -1.71
CA ASN A 57 7.18 -18.30 -0.58
C ASN A 57 8.71 -18.34 -0.43
N GLU A 58 9.36 -19.50 -0.67
CA GLU A 58 10.82 -19.62 -0.67
C GLU A 58 11.46 -18.71 -1.74
N TRP A 59 10.88 -18.67 -2.95
CA TRP A 59 11.38 -17.81 -4.02
C TRP A 59 11.28 -16.33 -3.65
N LEU A 60 10.16 -15.90 -3.07
CA LEU A 60 9.98 -14.50 -2.62
C LEU A 60 10.97 -14.14 -1.50
N GLY A 61 11.21 -15.05 -0.57
CA GLY A 61 12.25 -14.86 0.45
C GLY A 61 13.65 -14.72 -0.14
N ASP A 62 13.99 -15.54 -1.14
CA ASP A 62 15.28 -15.43 -1.83
C ASP A 62 15.40 -14.17 -2.69
N VAL A 63 14.29 -13.68 -3.27
CA VAL A 63 14.24 -12.36 -3.96
C VAL A 63 14.52 -11.24 -2.96
N ALA A 64 13.90 -11.28 -1.78
CA ALA A 64 14.15 -10.30 -0.74
C ALA A 64 15.63 -10.30 -0.30
N ASP A 65 16.23 -11.47 -0.10
CA ASP A 65 17.64 -11.60 0.28
C ASP A 65 18.59 -11.08 -0.82
N VAL A 66 18.34 -11.42 -2.09
CA VAL A 66 19.23 -11.02 -3.18
C VAL A 66 19.18 -9.51 -3.45
N LEU A 67 18.02 -8.89 -3.23
CA LEU A 67 17.85 -7.43 -3.33
C LEU A 67 18.26 -6.70 -2.07
N GLY A 68 18.30 -7.39 -0.92
CA GLY A 68 18.53 -6.79 0.39
C GLY A 68 17.39 -5.87 0.83
N VAL A 69 16.15 -6.12 0.39
CA VAL A 69 15.00 -5.34 0.82
C VAL A 69 14.60 -5.69 2.24
N LYS A 70 14.20 -4.67 3.00
CA LYS A 70 13.76 -4.83 4.38
C LYS A 70 12.27 -4.65 4.56
N SER A 71 11.56 -4.12 3.56
CA SER A 71 10.13 -3.88 3.60
C SER A 71 9.39 -4.76 2.60
N PHE A 72 8.24 -5.32 3.01
CA PHE A 72 7.41 -6.13 2.12
C PHE A 72 5.92 -5.90 2.39
N ARG A 73 5.14 -5.65 1.32
CA ARG A 73 3.69 -5.57 1.38
C ARG A 73 3.09 -6.95 1.15
N LEU A 74 2.46 -7.48 2.19
CA LEU A 74 1.85 -8.82 2.22
C LEU A 74 0.42 -8.76 1.69
N TRP A 75 0.12 -9.51 0.66
CA TRP A 75 -1.25 -9.67 0.15
C TRP A 75 -1.92 -10.88 0.79
N VAL A 76 -2.92 -10.63 1.62
CA VAL A 76 -3.63 -11.67 2.36
C VAL A 76 -5.13 -11.54 2.13
N ASN A 77 -5.78 -12.64 1.73
CA ASN A 77 -7.23 -12.69 1.68
C ASN A 77 -7.76 -13.05 3.07
N ILE A 78 -8.57 -12.21 3.67
CA ILE A 78 -9.17 -12.51 4.97
C ILE A 78 -10.48 -13.28 4.88
N ASP A 79 -11.22 -13.20 3.77
CA ASP A 79 -12.45 -13.94 3.57
C ASP A 79 -12.20 -15.35 3.02
N SER A 80 -12.66 -16.38 3.72
CA SER A 80 -12.53 -17.77 3.31
C SER A 80 -13.79 -18.36 2.67
N SER A 81 -14.78 -17.55 2.32
CA SER A 81 -16.01 -18.03 1.65
C SER A 81 -15.72 -18.87 0.41
N THR A 82 -14.63 -18.56 -0.30
CA THR A 82 -14.12 -19.35 -1.44
C THR A 82 -13.16 -20.49 -1.04
N GLY A 83 -12.91 -20.71 0.27
CA GLY A 83 -11.96 -21.69 0.78
C GLY A 83 -10.49 -21.21 0.84
N ASN A 84 -10.19 -20.03 0.32
CA ASN A 84 -8.83 -19.44 0.24
C ASN A 84 -8.74 -18.11 0.97
N GLY A 85 -9.03 -18.09 2.26
CA GLY A 85 -8.92 -16.91 3.09
C GLY A 85 -8.67 -17.25 4.56
N MET A 86 -8.43 -16.22 5.36
CA MET A 86 -7.97 -16.35 6.73
C MET A 86 -9.06 -16.80 7.71
N PHE A 87 -10.30 -16.31 7.53
CA PHE A 87 -11.37 -16.51 8.48
C PHE A 87 -12.60 -17.19 7.87
N PHE A 88 -13.20 -18.10 8.66
CA PHE A 88 -14.58 -18.51 8.51
C PHE A 88 -15.45 -17.65 9.42
N VAL A 89 -16.61 -17.25 8.90
CA VAL A 89 -17.66 -16.54 9.64
C VAL A 89 -18.81 -17.53 9.86
N ASP A 90 -19.23 -17.73 11.11
CA ASP A 90 -20.41 -18.59 11.38
C ASP A 90 -21.72 -17.78 11.37
N SER A 91 -22.86 -18.44 11.56
CA SER A 91 -24.18 -17.81 11.55
C SER A 91 -24.40 -16.78 12.68
N ASP A 92 -23.57 -16.81 13.70
CA ASP A 92 -23.60 -15.87 14.84
C ASP A 92 -22.50 -14.81 14.72
N ASN A 93 -21.90 -14.66 13.53
CA ASN A 93 -20.80 -13.74 13.22
C ASN A 93 -19.53 -13.93 14.08
N ASN A 94 -19.32 -15.18 14.56
CA ASN A 94 -18.04 -15.49 15.19
C ASN A 94 -16.99 -15.85 14.14
N LEU A 95 -15.79 -15.32 14.38
CA LEU A 95 -14.63 -15.58 13.54
C LEU A 95 -13.85 -16.78 14.05
N SER A 96 -13.41 -17.60 13.10
CA SER A 96 -12.45 -18.68 13.36
C SER A 96 -11.42 -18.78 12.24
N PHE A 97 -10.15 -19.01 12.59
CA PHE A 97 -9.09 -19.16 11.60
C PHE A 97 -9.27 -20.37 10.70
N ASN A 98 -9.12 -20.18 9.41
CA ASN A 98 -8.84 -21.24 8.47
C ASN A 98 -7.40 -21.74 8.68
N LYS A 99 -7.23 -22.80 9.45
CA LYS A 99 -5.90 -23.31 9.85
C LYS A 99 -4.99 -23.63 8.66
N GLY A 100 -5.57 -24.07 7.54
CA GLY A 100 -4.80 -24.40 6.35
C GLY A 100 -4.25 -23.15 5.66
N TYR A 101 -5.04 -22.08 5.61
CA TYR A 101 -4.59 -20.80 5.05
C TYR A 101 -3.65 -20.07 6.01
N LEU A 102 -3.95 -20.07 7.30
CA LEU A 102 -3.10 -19.51 8.33
C LEU A 102 -1.68 -20.09 8.28
N ALA A 103 -1.54 -21.41 8.15
CA ALA A 103 -0.23 -22.05 8.01
C ALA A 103 0.55 -21.58 6.77
N LYS A 104 -0.15 -21.27 5.66
CA LYS A 104 0.50 -20.70 4.46
C LYS A 104 0.98 -19.26 4.70
N VAL A 105 0.20 -18.46 5.46
CA VAL A 105 0.61 -17.08 5.79
C VAL A 105 1.82 -17.09 6.71
N HIS A 106 1.87 -17.97 7.72
CA HIS A 106 3.08 -18.15 8.53
C HIS A 106 4.30 -18.54 7.68
N ASP A 107 4.16 -19.54 6.79
CA ASP A 107 5.24 -19.93 5.89
C ASP A 107 5.68 -18.77 5.00
N TYR A 108 4.75 -17.92 4.55
CA TYR A 108 5.06 -16.73 3.76
C TYR A 108 5.89 -15.72 4.56
N VAL A 109 5.42 -15.34 5.74
CA VAL A 109 6.11 -14.41 6.63
C VAL A 109 7.49 -14.95 7.03
N ASP A 110 7.59 -16.24 7.41
CA ASP A 110 8.84 -16.87 7.81
C ASP A 110 9.88 -16.87 6.68
N ASN A 111 9.46 -17.13 5.44
CA ASN A 111 10.36 -17.09 4.29
C ASN A 111 10.85 -15.67 4.00
N LEU A 112 9.99 -14.65 4.12
CA LEU A 112 10.38 -13.26 3.95
C LEU A 112 11.33 -12.80 5.07
N LYS A 113 11.07 -13.17 6.33
CA LYS A 113 11.99 -12.91 7.46
C LYS A 113 13.35 -13.58 7.25
N ARG A 114 13.37 -14.79 6.75
CA ARG A 114 14.60 -15.47 6.35
C ARG A 114 15.35 -14.72 5.26
N GLY A 115 14.61 -14.06 4.35
CA GLY A 115 15.15 -13.18 3.29
C GLY A 115 15.62 -11.81 3.80
N GLY A 116 15.49 -11.51 5.09
CA GLY A 116 15.92 -10.24 5.68
C GLY A 116 14.85 -9.17 5.81
N VAL A 117 13.59 -9.49 5.51
CA VAL A 117 12.46 -8.56 5.70
C VAL A 117 12.19 -8.36 7.19
N GLU A 118 12.12 -7.13 7.62
CA GLU A 118 11.91 -6.69 9.00
C GLU A 118 10.63 -5.84 9.15
N ASN A 119 10.23 -5.13 8.09
CA ASN A 119 9.10 -4.21 8.05
C ASN A 119 8.02 -4.75 7.11
N PHE A 120 6.86 -5.09 7.67
CA PHE A 120 5.73 -5.64 6.92
C PHE A 120 4.60 -4.63 6.88
N LEU A 121 4.00 -4.46 5.69
CA LEU A 121 2.69 -3.86 5.51
C LEU A 121 1.71 -4.98 5.18
N PHE A 122 0.75 -5.22 6.07
CA PHE A 122 -0.28 -6.24 5.86
C PHE A 122 -1.44 -5.63 5.10
N LEU A 123 -1.66 -6.10 3.88
CA LEU A 123 -2.79 -5.73 3.06
C LEU A 123 -3.88 -6.80 3.15
N ASN A 124 -5.08 -6.35 3.46
CA ASN A 124 -6.29 -7.13 3.25
C ASN A 124 -6.84 -6.90 1.84
N THR A 125 -6.97 -7.97 1.07
CA THR A 125 -7.49 -7.89 -0.32
C THR A 125 -9.00 -8.07 -0.44
N THR A 126 -9.68 -8.42 0.66
CA THR A 126 -11.14 -8.66 0.66
C THR A 126 -11.70 -8.30 2.02
N TYR A 127 -12.99 -7.97 2.08
CA TYR A 127 -13.68 -7.75 3.34
C TYR A 127 -14.49 -8.98 3.74
N LEU A 128 -14.57 -9.22 5.05
CA LEU A 128 -15.49 -10.20 5.61
C LEU A 128 -16.92 -9.68 5.51
N SER A 129 -17.78 -10.45 4.92
CA SER A 129 -19.21 -10.16 4.92
C SER A 129 -19.97 -11.34 5.52
N PRO A 130 -20.83 -11.14 6.52
CA PRO A 130 -21.71 -12.19 7.03
C PRO A 130 -22.87 -12.48 6.08
N TYR A 131 -23.03 -11.66 5.05
CA TYR A 131 -24.08 -11.77 4.04
C TYR A 131 -23.54 -12.54 2.84
N GLU A 132 -24.39 -13.28 2.13
CA GLU A 132 -23.97 -14.01 0.94
C GLU A 132 -23.22 -13.08 -0.02
N SER A 133 -21.92 -13.31 -0.14
CA SER A 133 -21.02 -12.42 -0.83
C SER A 133 -21.34 -12.35 -2.31
N SER A 134 -21.28 -11.16 -2.84
CA SER A 134 -21.07 -10.96 -4.25
C SER A 134 -19.72 -11.55 -4.69
N MET A 135 -19.56 -11.68 -5.99
CA MET A 135 -18.34 -12.25 -6.58
C MET A 135 -17.07 -11.39 -6.44
N THR A 136 -17.13 -10.20 -5.81
CA THR A 136 -16.03 -9.23 -5.84
C THR A 136 -15.29 -9.07 -4.53
N GLY A 137 -15.88 -9.47 -3.38
CA GLY A 137 -15.25 -9.28 -2.06
C GLY A 137 -15.14 -7.82 -1.60
N PHE A 138 -15.71 -6.88 -2.34
CA PHE A 138 -15.73 -5.44 -2.06
C PHE A 138 -17.11 -4.89 -1.72
N ASP A 139 -18.09 -5.76 -1.55
CA ASP A 139 -19.46 -5.34 -1.25
C ASP A 139 -19.61 -4.94 0.20
N VAL A 140 -20.06 -3.72 0.39
CA VAL A 140 -20.31 -3.10 1.70
C VAL A 140 -21.82 -2.85 1.83
N PRO A 141 -22.45 -3.15 2.98
CA PRO A 141 -23.84 -2.75 3.22
C PRO A 141 -24.01 -1.23 3.11
N ASP A 142 -25.10 -0.78 2.49
CA ASP A 142 -25.40 0.64 2.40
C ASP A 142 -25.89 1.14 3.76
N VAL A 143 -25.17 2.09 4.36
CA VAL A 143 -25.46 2.64 5.68
C VAL A 143 -26.85 3.29 5.75
N ASN A 144 -27.34 3.84 4.64
CA ASN A 144 -28.63 4.52 4.59
C ASN A 144 -29.81 3.54 4.48
N GLU A 145 -29.58 2.38 3.87
CA GLU A 145 -30.59 1.34 3.68
C GLU A 145 -30.57 0.33 4.84
N ASN A 146 -29.38 -0.06 5.30
CA ASN A 146 -29.18 -1.11 6.30
C ASN A 146 -28.13 -0.72 7.35
N PRO A 147 -28.36 0.28 8.20
CA PRO A 147 -27.38 0.82 9.14
C PRO A 147 -26.86 -0.21 10.15
N ASP A 148 -27.71 -1.14 10.60
CA ASP A 148 -27.29 -2.17 11.55
C ASP A 148 -26.36 -3.20 10.89
N GLU A 149 -26.66 -3.62 9.66
CA GLU A 149 -25.81 -4.51 8.87
C GLU A 149 -24.46 -3.86 8.54
N TYR A 150 -24.49 -2.58 8.20
CA TYR A 150 -23.27 -1.80 7.96
C TYR A 150 -22.36 -1.78 9.18
N LEU A 151 -22.91 -1.45 10.35
CA LEU A 151 -22.14 -1.38 11.59
C LEU A 151 -21.59 -2.75 11.99
N GLU A 152 -22.36 -3.83 11.76
CA GLU A 152 -21.91 -5.20 11.99
C GLU A 152 -20.76 -5.57 11.07
N PHE A 153 -20.85 -5.24 9.77
CA PHE A 153 -19.78 -5.42 8.80
C PHE A 153 -18.50 -4.71 9.23
N ILE A 154 -18.57 -3.42 9.61
CA ILE A 154 -17.42 -2.64 10.08
C ILE A 154 -16.76 -3.30 11.29
N LYS A 155 -17.55 -3.66 12.31
CA LYS A 155 -17.05 -4.29 13.55
C LYS A 155 -16.45 -5.68 13.32
N LEU A 156 -17.04 -6.46 12.41
CA LEU A 156 -16.54 -7.78 12.06
C LEU A 156 -15.15 -7.71 11.44
N ASN A 157 -14.96 -6.79 10.49
CA ASN A 157 -13.66 -6.55 9.87
C ASN A 157 -12.64 -6.04 10.89
N ALA A 158 -13.00 -5.09 11.73
CA ALA A 158 -12.11 -4.59 12.77
C ALA A 158 -11.66 -5.70 13.74
N LYS A 159 -12.59 -6.56 14.19
CA LYS A 159 -12.28 -7.73 15.04
C LYS A 159 -11.29 -8.67 14.36
N ALA A 160 -11.42 -8.88 13.03
CA ALA A 160 -10.49 -9.70 12.28
C ALA A 160 -9.06 -9.16 12.34
N TYR A 161 -8.88 -7.84 12.18
CA TYR A 161 -7.57 -7.20 12.32
C TYR A 161 -6.98 -7.34 13.72
N GLY A 162 -7.79 -7.21 14.77
CA GLY A 162 -7.35 -7.47 16.16
C GLY A 162 -6.82 -8.90 16.32
N MET A 163 -7.58 -9.90 15.85
CA MET A 163 -7.16 -11.31 15.89
C MET A 163 -5.88 -11.56 15.08
N LEU A 164 -5.72 -10.91 13.91
CA LEU A 164 -4.50 -11.01 13.11
C LEU A 164 -3.30 -10.39 13.80
N ALA A 165 -3.47 -9.26 14.49
CA ALA A 165 -2.39 -8.63 15.23
C ALA A 165 -1.93 -9.45 16.46
N GLU A 166 -2.82 -10.21 17.07
CA GLU A 166 -2.47 -11.18 18.11
C GLU A 166 -1.68 -12.36 17.53
N GLU A 167 -2.04 -12.84 16.34
CA GLU A 167 -1.42 -14.00 15.67
C GLU A 167 -0.07 -13.67 15.05
N PHE A 168 0.10 -12.42 14.52
CA PHE A 168 1.32 -11.95 13.86
C PHE A 168 1.93 -10.73 14.59
N PRO A 169 2.47 -10.88 15.81
CA PRO A 169 2.95 -9.76 16.60
C PRO A 169 4.15 -9.02 15.99
N GLU A 170 4.83 -9.60 15.01
CA GLU A 170 5.90 -8.97 14.25
C GLU A 170 5.41 -7.98 13.20
N ILE A 171 4.16 -8.08 12.75
CA ILE A 171 3.56 -7.13 11.81
C ILE A 171 3.06 -5.92 12.58
N LYS A 172 3.53 -4.74 12.19
CA LYS A 172 3.19 -3.48 12.86
C LYS A 172 2.40 -2.51 12.00
N ASN A 173 2.41 -2.67 10.67
CA ASN A 173 1.70 -1.78 9.77
C ASN A 173 0.57 -2.55 9.08
N TRP A 174 -0.63 -1.99 9.14
CA TRP A 174 -1.87 -2.65 8.76
C TRP A 174 -2.65 -1.76 7.81
N GLU A 175 -2.75 -2.19 6.57
CA GLU A 175 -3.46 -1.49 5.50
C GLU A 175 -4.93 -1.90 5.47
N THR A 176 -5.84 -0.94 5.39
CA THR A 176 -7.27 -1.18 5.59
C THR A 176 -8.01 -1.59 4.32
N GLY A 177 -7.33 -1.70 3.19
CA GLY A 177 -7.90 -2.14 1.90
C GLY A 177 -7.01 -1.78 0.72
N ASN A 178 -7.45 -2.11 -0.50
CA ASN A 178 -6.73 -1.82 -1.74
C ASN A 178 -7.66 -1.13 -2.73
N GLU A 179 -7.29 0.06 -3.18
CA GLU A 179 -7.94 0.82 -4.26
C GLU A 179 -9.48 0.90 -4.16
N PRO A 180 -10.04 1.24 -2.98
CA PRO A 180 -11.48 1.35 -2.84
C PRO A 180 -12.09 2.46 -3.70
N ASP A 181 -11.28 3.42 -4.11
CA ASP A 181 -11.57 4.56 -4.96
C ASP A 181 -11.47 4.26 -6.46
N LEU A 182 -10.94 3.10 -6.85
CA LEU A 182 -10.78 2.75 -8.27
C LEU A 182 -12.13 2.35 -8.88
N GLY A 183 -12.74 3.26 -9.61
CA GLY A 183 -14.06 3.09 -10.22
C GLY A 183 -14.20 1.76 -10.99
N GLY A 184 -15.25 1.00 -10.72
CA GLY A 184 -15.53 -0.30 -11.32
C GLY A 184 -14.83 -1.50 -10.66
N ALA A 185 -13.70 -1.30 -10.00
CA ALA A 185 -13.01 -2.26 -9.15
C ALA A 185 -13.06 -1.88 -7.66
N GLY A 186 -13.59 -0.69 -7.33
CA GLY A 186 -13.70 -0.17 -5.99
C GLY A 186 -14.89 -0.70 -5.19
N MET A 187 -15.26 -0.01 -4.11
CA MET A 187 -16.35 -0.42 -3.22
C MET A 187 -17.71 -0.39 -3.90
N HIS A 188 -18.51 -1.42 -3.66
CA HIS A 188 -19.82 -1.61 -4.24
C HIS A 188 -20.88 -1.76 -3.14
N LYS A 189 -22.12 -1.33 -3.45
CA LYS A 189 -23.26 -1.49 -2.53
C LYS A 189 -23.68 -2.96 -2.46
N HIS A 190 -23.76 -3.48 -1.23
CA HIS A 190 -24.29 -4.82 -0.95
C HIS A 190 -25.77 -4.95 -1.35
N GLY A 191 -26.14 -6.11 -1.87
CA GLY A 191 -27.54 -6.45 -2.21
C GLY A 191 -27.88 -6.26 -3.70
N TYR A 192 -26.98 -5.73 -4.49
CA TYR A 192 -27.16 -5.77 -5.93
C TYR A 192 -26.82 -7.16 -6.48
N VAL A 193 -27.83 -8.02 -6.51
CA VAL A 193 -27.76 -9.31 -7.20
C VAL A 193 -27.49 -9.02 -8.68
N TYR A 194 -26.44 -9.57 -9.21
CA TYR A 194 -26.28 -9.76 -10.65
C TYR A 194 -27.44 -10.62 -11.13
N GLY A 195 -28.57 -9.97 -11.44
CA GLY A 195 -29.70 -10.65 -12.06
C GLY A 195 -29.23 -11.26 -13.38
N ALA A 196 -29.75 -12.43 -13.72
CA ALA A 196 -29.42 -13.18 -14.93
C ALA A 196 -29.71 -12.45 -16.26
N ASN A 197 -30.01 -11.16 -16.23
CA ASN A 197 -30.17 -10.27 -17.37
C ASN A 197 -28.95 -9.37 -17.48
N SER A 198 -28.01 -9.82 -18.26
CA SER A 198 -26.72 -9.24 -18.61
C SER A 198 -26.71 -7.81 -19.18
N ALA A 199 -27.81 -7.09 -19.20
CA ALA A 199 -27.89 -5.72 -19.71
C ALA A 199 -27.63 -4.64 -18.64
N ILE A 200 -27.52 -4.99 -17.35
CA ILE A 200 -27.23 -4.06 -16.27
C ILE A 200 -26.05 -4.64 -15.47
N ASN A 201 -24.90 -4.77 -16.11
CA ASN A 201 -23.68 -5.29 -15.51
C ASN A 201 -22.81 -4.16 -14.91
N LYS A 202 -23.40 -3.18 -14.27
CA LYS A 202 -22.62 -2.25 -13.45
C LYS A 202 -23.11 -2.38 -12.02
N PRO A 203 -22.27 -2.83 -11.09
CA PRO A 203 -22.58 -2.71 -9.68
C PRO A 203 -22.90 -1.23 -9.38
N PHE A 204 -23.81 -0.97 -8.46
CA PHE A 204 -23.98 0.38 -7.94
C PHE A 204 -22.75 0.70 -7.11
N ILE A 205 -21.96 1.63 -7.59
CA ILE A 205 -20.76 2.13 -6.93
C ILE A 205 -21.22 3.18 -5.94
N PHE A 206 -20.59 3.22 -4.77
CA PHE A 206 -20.74 4.32 -3.84
C PHE A 206 -20.19 5.62 -4.47
N SER A 207 -20.74 6.75 -4.10
CA SER A 207 -20.12 8.05 -4.40
C SER A 207 -18.79 8.20 -3.66
N ASP A 208 -17.93 9.09 -4.13
CA ASP A 208 -16.63 9.36 -3.50
C ASP A 208 -16.79 9.71 -2.01
N ARG A 209 -17.80 10.51 -1.66
CA ARG A 209 -18.11 10.84 -0.27
C ARG A 209 -18.49 9.61 0.57
N GLU A 210 -19.34 8.73 0.04
CA GLU A 210 -19.72 7.48 0.72
C GLU A 210 -18.49 6.56 0.89
N ILE A 211 -17.61 6.49 -0.12
CA ILE A 211 -16.36 5.71 -0.02
C ILE A 211 -15.46 6.30 1.07
N ALA A 212 -15.30 7.63 1.12
CA ALA A 212 -14.53 8.28 2.18
C ALA A 212 -15.10 8.01 3.57
N GLU A 213 -16.44 8.02 3.74
CA GLU A 213 -17.11 7.67 4.99
C GLU A 213 -16.83 6.21 5.40
N ILE A 214 -16.91 5.26 4.47
CA ILE A 214 -16.59 3.84 4.74
C ILE A 214 -15.13 3.65 5.13
N ILE A 215 -14.21 4.33 4.43
CA ILE A 215 -12.76 4.30 4.76
C ILE A 215 -12.52 4.82 6.17
N CYS A 216 -13.14 5.95 6.54
CA CYS A 216 -13.00 6.52 7.88
C CYS A 216 -13.54 5.57 8.95
N ASP A 217 -14.73 5.00 8.75
CA ASP A 217 -15.32 4.08 9.70
C ASP A 217 -14.46 2.82 9.87
N LEU A 218 -14.05 2.17 8.77
CA LEU A 218 -13.16 1.00 8.83
C LEU A 218 -11.87 1.33 9.56
N SER A 219 -11.20 2.43 9.18
CA SER A 219 -9.91 2.82 9.76
C SER A 219 -10.03 3.07 11.27
N TRP A 220 -11.05 3.79 11.72
CA TRP A 220 -11.25 4.08 13.14
C TRP A 220 -11.49 2.81 13.97
N TYR A 221 -12.40 1.93 13.53
CA TYR A 221 -12.70 0.70 14.27
C TYR A 221 -11.51 -0.28 14.23
N ILE A 222 -10.84 -0.44 13.08
CA ILE A 222 -9.64 -1.27 12.93
C ILE A 222 -8.54 -0.75 13.86
N ARG A 223 -8.30 0.58 13.86
CA ARG A 223 -7.27 1.18 14.71
C ARG A 223 -7.53 0.90 16.18
N LYS A 224 -8.77 1.01 16.62
CA LYS A 224 -9.16 0.71 18.00
C LYS A 224 -8.82 -0.73 18.40
N GLU A 225 -9.13 -1.71 17.57
CA GLU A 225 -8.79 -3.11 17.82
C GLU A 225 -7.28 -3.36 17.78
N LEU A 226 -6.58 -2.82 16.80
CA LEU A 226 -5.13 -2.98 16.67
C LEU A 226 -4.36 -2.35 17.85
N LYS A 227 -4.74 -1.13 18.26
CA LYS A 227 -4.11 -0.46 19.41
C LYS A 227 -4.43 -1.16 20.75
N ALA A 228 -5.58 -1.82 20.86
CA ALA A 228 -5.89 -2.64 22.04
C ALA A 228 -4.96 -3.85 22.15
N VAL A 229 -4.50 -4.41 21.05
CA VAL A 229 -3.51 -5.51 21.04
C VAL A 229 -2.11 -4.98 21.31
N ASN A 230 -1.68 -3.93 20.61
CA ASN A 230 -0.38 -3.31 20.79
C ASN A 230 -0.41 -1.85 20.32
N GLU A 231 -0.03 -0.91 21.18
CA GLU A 231 0.04 0.52 20.87
C GLU A 231 1.01 0.86 19.73
N GLU A 232 2.00 -0.01 19.46
CA GLU A 232 2.93 0.16 18.33
C GLU A 232 2.32 -0.17 16.96
N ASN A 233 1.15 -0.84 16.92
CA ASN A 233 0.49 -1.11 15.66
C ASN A 233 0.06 0.20 14.99
N ARG A 234 0.36 0.34 13.70
CA ARG A 234 0.04 1.51 12.89
C ARG A 234 -1.00 1.13 11.83
N VAL A 235 -1.99 1.96 11.68
CA VAL A 235 -3.02 1.81 10.64
C VAL A 235 -2.65 2.66 9.45
N SER A 236 -2.59 2.04 8.29
CA SER A 236 -2.49 2.72 7.02
C SER A 236 -3.88 2.95 6.43
N LEU A 237 -4.10 4.09 5.77
CA LEU A 237 -5.20 4.21 4.83
C LEU A 237 -5.16 3.02 3.86
N PRO A 238 -6.27 2.65 3.21
CA PRO A 238 -6.18 1.73 2.09
C PRO A 238 -5.22 2.31 1.04
N GLY A 239 -4.47 1.46 0.36
CA GLY A 239 -3.66 1.94 -0.78
C GLY A 239 -4.57 2.57 -1.82
N LEU A 240 -4.70 3.91 -1.79
CA LEU A 240 -5.57 4.64 -2.69
C LEU A 240 -5.00 4.64 -4.10
N SER A 241 -5.85 4.39 -5.09
CA SER A 241 -5.43 4.46 -6.49
C SER A 241 -5.11 5.89 -6.90
N LEU A 242 -5.96 6.85 -6.53
CA LEU A 242 -5.95 8.27 -6.94
C LEU A 242 -5.82 8.46 -8.46
N TYR A 243 -6.08 7.42 -9.24
CA TYR A 243 -5.88 7.41 -10.69
C TYR A 243 -6.80 8.39 -11.42
N TYR A 244 -8.04 8.51 -10.92
CA TYR A 244 -9.05 9.43 -11.46
C TYR A 244 -9.19 10.72 -10.65
N ASP A 245 -8.50 10.85 -9.54
CA ASP A 245 -8.55 11.99 -8.62
C ASP A 245 -7.59 13.11 -9.06
N VAL A 246 -7.86 13.69 -10.23
CA VAL A 246 -6.97 14.66 -10.89
C VAL A 246 -6.82 15.96 -10.08
N ASP A 247 -7.84 16.32 -9.31
CA ASP A 247 -7.88 17.53 -8.47
C ASP A 247 -7.73 17.21 -6.97
N HIS A 248 -7.44 15.93 -6.65
CA HIS A 248 -7.26 15.42 -5.28
C HIS A 248 -8.47 15.60 -4.35
N SER A 249 -9.65 15.85 -4.92
CA SER A 249 -10.89 16.08 -4.16
C SER A 249 -11.34 14.84 -3.41
N PHE A 250 -11.08 13.64 -3.93
CA PHE A 250 -11.35 12.40 -3.20
C PHE A 250 -10.48 12.27 -1.96
N PHE A 251 -9.18 12.51 -2.08
CA PHE A 251 -8.27 12.45 -0.92
C PHE A 251 -8.64 13.50 0.12
N GLU A 252 -8.95 14.74 -0.29
CA GLU A 252 -9.42 15.80 0.60
C GLU A 252 -10.73 15.41 1.30
N SER A 253 -11.64 14.70 0.61
CA SER A 253 -12.93 14.29 1.17
C SER A 253 -12.80 13.37 2.39
N ILE A 254 -11.69 12.62 2.54
CA ILE A 254 -11.42 11.81 3.73
C ILE A 254 -11.27 12.70 4.96
N TYR A 255 -10.50 13.79 4.86
CA TYR A 255 -10.36 14.77 5.94
C TYR A 255 -11.67 15.53 6.22
N GLU A 256 -12.40 15.91 5.17
CA GLU A 256 -13.70 16.54 5.32
C GLU A 256 -14.71 15.65 6.06
N VAL A 257 -14.69 14.33 5.84
CA VAL A 257 -15.50 13.36 6.57
C VAL A 257 -15.16 13.39 8.05
N ILE A 258 -13.89 13.33 8.40
CA ILE A 258 -13.43 13.37 9.80
C ILE A 258 -13.85 14.69 10.46
N GLU A 259 -13.65 15.83 9.81
CA GLU A 259 -13.94 17.15 10.34
C GLU A 259 -15.45 17.46 10.42
N SER A 260 -16.27 16.82 9.57
CA SER A 260 -17.72 17.06 9.49
C SER A 260 -18.49 16.54 10.71
N LYS A 261 -17.84 15.83 11.62
CA LYS A 261 -18.43 15.19 12.81
C LYS A 261 -19.52 14.16 12.48
N THR A 262 -19.44 13.52 11.32
CA THR A 262 -20.34 12.44 10.91
C THR A 262 -19.75 11.07 11.15
N ALA A 263 -18.43 10.97 11.31
CA ALA A 263 -17.69 9.75 11.60
C ALA A 263 -17.16 9.77 13.06
N PRO A 264 -16.94 8.61 13.67
CA PRO A 264 -17.27 7.29 13.16
C PRO A 264 -18.76 6.94 13.36
N PHE A 265 -19.34 6.26 12.40
CA PHE A 265 -20.73 5.80 12.47
C PHE A 265 -20.95 4.84 13.66
N GLY A 266 -22.13 4.97 14.30
CA GLY A 266 -22.52 4.09 15.42
C GLY A 266 -21.83 4.41 16.75
N GLN A 267 -21.18 5.57 16.88
CA GLN A 267 -20.65 6.08 18.15
C GLN A 267 -21.54 7.21 18.70
N GLU A 268 -21.56 7.34 20.03
CA GLU A 268 -22.27 8.44 20.70
C GLU A 268 -21.58 9.80 20.54
N PHE A 269 -20.33 9.80 20.07
CA PHE A 269 -19.50 10.99 19.86
C PHE A 269 -18.89 10.96 18.46
N SER A 270 -18.59 12.13 17.94
CA SER A 270 -17.79 12.25 16.70
C SER A 270 -16.34 12.50 17.05
N ASP A 271 -15.45 11.81 16.37
CA ASP A 271 -14.01 11.99 16.49
C ASP A 271 -13.53 12.84 15.30
N THR A 272 -12.88 13.95 15.58
CA THR A 272 -12.41 14.89 14.54
C THR A 272 -10.89 14.96 14.44
N ASP A 273 -10.18 14.09 15.16
CA ASP A 273 -8.73 14.02 15.13
C ASP A 273 -8.29 12.93 14.13
N PRO A 274 -7.65 13.29 13.00
CA PRO A 274 -7.16 12.30 12.02
C PRO A 274 -6.23 11.25 12.63
N ASP A 275 -5.51 11.57 13.70
CA ASP A 275 -4.64 10.64 14.41
C ASP A 275 -5.41 9.45 15.04
N ASN A 276 -6.73 9.53 15.17
CA ASN A 276 -7.56 8.45 15.68
C ASN A 276 -8.10 7.53 14.57
N TYR A 277 -7.84 7.85 13.30
CA TYR A 277 -8.25 7.07 12.14
C TYR A 277 -7.09 6.31 11.51
N PHE A 278 -6.00 6.99 11.19
CA PHE A 278 -4.85 6.39 10.54
C PHE A 278 -3.53 7.00 11.00
N ASP A 279 -2.48 6.20 10.96
CA ASP A 279 -1.11 6.58 11.31
C ASP A 279 -0.24 6.79 10.06
N ILE A 280 -0.68 6.30 8.88
CA ILE A 280 0.07 6.28 7.61
C ILE A 280 -0.86 6.73 6.48
N ILE A 281 -0.40 7.68 5.67
CA ILE A 281 -1.02 8.05 4.40
C ILE A 281 -0.54 7.06 3.34
N ASP A 282 -1.46 6.42 2.61
CA ASP A 282 -1.10 5.35 1.69
C ASP A 282 -1.78 5.50 0.34
N TYR A 283 -0.99 5.41 -0.73
CA TYR A 283 -1.53 5.50 -2.09
C TYR A 283 -0.55 4.96 -3.14
N HIS A 284 -1.04 4.80 -4.38
CA HIS A 284 -0.33 4.25 -5.52
C HIS A 284 0.07 5.34 -6.51
N PRO A 285 1.27 5.94 -6.40
CA PRO A 285 1.67 7.09 -7.22
C PRO A 285 2.17 6.65 -8.60
N TYR A 286 1.40 5.84 -9.33
CA TYR A 286 1.77 5.48 -10.69
C TYR A 286 1.80 6.73 -11.58
N MET A 287 2.81 6.79 -12.44
CA MET A 287 2.84 7.85 -13.45
C MET A 287 1.70 7.64 -14.44
N ASN A 288 0.87 8.68 -14.61
CA ASN A 288 -0.26 8.63 -15.54
C ASN A 288 0.25 8.63 -16.99
N ALA A 289 0.47 7.44 -17.52
CA ALA A 289 0.97 7.23 -18.86
C ALA A 289 -0.08 7.56 -19.95
N ASP A 290 -1.37 7.61 -19.59
CA ASP A 290 -2.43 7.87 -20.56
C ASP A 290 -2.42 9.30 -21.10
N LYS A 291 -1.94 10.27 -20.30
CA LYS A 291 -1.75 11.65 -20.79
C LYS A 291 -0.69 11.77 -21.88
N PHE A 292 0.25 10.85 -21.93
CA PHE A 292 1.43 10.94 -22.79
C PHE A 292 1.52 9.77 -23.76
N SER A 293 0.43 9.23 -24.26
CA SER A 293 0.38 8.19 -25.32
C SER A 293 1.77 7.71 -25.75
N PRO A 294 2.52 6.99 -24.91
CA PRO A 294 3.88 6.66 -25.25
C PRO A 294 3.90 5.42 -26.10
N PRO A 295 5.03 5.14 -26.59
CA PRO A 295 5.63 3.88 -26.24
C PRO A 295 6.20 3.98 -24.82
N TYR A 296 5.75 3.14 -23.88
CA TYR A 296 6.21 3.00 -22.47
C TYR A 296 7.72 2.71 -22.31
N TYR A 297 8.47 2.74 -23.37
CA TYR A 297 9.85 2.37 -23.53
C TYR A 297 10.81 3.56 -23.65
N LEU A 298 10.29 4.75 -23.61
CA LEU A 298 11.16 5.91 -23.61
C LEU A 298 11.58 6.26 -22.16
N LYS A 299 12.77 6.78 -22.03
CA LYS A 299 13.15 7.52 -20.84
C LYS A 299 12.15 8.66 -20.67
N PHE A 300 11.50 8.74 -19.51
CA PHE A 300 10.52 9.78 -19.25
C PHE A 300 11.18 11.17 -19.37
N PRO A 301 10.55 12.12 -20.07
CA PRO A 301 11.02 13.48 -20.14
C PRO A 301 10.94 14.19 -18.78
N GLU A 302 11.71 15.25 -18.62
CA GLU A 302 11.77 15.99 -17.34
C GLU A 302 10.41 16.54 -16.92
N GLU A 303 9.59 16.97 -17.89
CA GLU A 303 8.24 17.49 -17.64
C GLU A 303 7.31 16.47 -16.97
N MET A 304 7.45 15.18 -17.28
CA MET A 304 6.69 14.11 -16.62
C MET A 304 7.12 13.93 -15.15
N TRP A 305 8.42 14.05 -14.91
CA TRP A 305 8.93 13.96 -13.53
C TRP A 305 8.51 15.17 -12.69
N ASP A 306 8.48 16.35 -13.29
CA ASP A 306 7.99 17.56 -12.62
C ASP A 306 6.50 17.46 -12.32
N GLU A 307 5.67 17.00 -13.27
CA GLU A 307 4.23 16.79 -13.04
C GLU A 307 3.99 15.75 -11.94
N TRP A 308 4.66 14.60 -12.03
CA TRP A 308 4.56 13.56 -11.00
C TRP A 308 4.96 14.08 -9.61
N THR A 309 6.07 14.81 -9.55
CA THR A 309 6.55 15.40 -8.29
C THR A 309 5.54 16.37 -7.71
N ASN A 310 4.99 17.27 -8.54
CA ASN A 310 4.02 18.27 -8.08
C ASN A 310 2.74 17.60 -7.55
N THR A 311 2.24 16.55 -8.20
CA THR A 311 1.11 15.75 -7.71
C THR A 311 1.35 15.25 -6.28
N GLN A 312 2.55 14.69 -6.00
CA GLN A 312 2.86 14.17 -4.66
C GLN A 312 2.99 15.30 -3.62
N LEU A 313 3.51 16.47 -4.04
CA LEU A 313 3.58 17.65 -3.18
C LEU A 313 2.20 18.19 -2.85
N GLU A 314 1.28 18.23 -3.82
CA GLU A 314 -0.10 18.68 -3.64
C GLU A 314 -0.86 17.76 -2.66
N ILE A 315 -0.73 16.43 -2.77
CA ILE A 315 -1.32 15.48 -1.80
C ILE A 315 -0.75 15.72 -0.40
N HIS A 316 0.55 15.94 -0.28
CA HIS A 316 1.16 16.25 1.01
C HIS A 316 0.74 17.63 1.56
N GLU A 317 0.49 18.61 0.70
CA GLU A 317 -0.03 19.94 1.10
C GLU A 317 -1.43 19.79 1.70
N ILE A 318 -2.33 19.03 1.06
CA ILE A 318 -3.66 18.73 1.62
C ILE A 318 -3.52 18.10 3.01
N ALA A 319 -2.72 17.05 3.16
CA ALA A 319 -2.49 16.44 4.47
C ALA A 319 -1.93 17.44 5.51
N SER A 320 -1.05 18.33 5.07
CA SER A 320 -0.44 19.37 5.92
C SER A 320 -1.46 20.39 6.40
N ASP A 321 -2.40 20.80 5.54
CA ASP A 321 -3.47 21.75 5.86
C ASP A 321 -4.44 21.18 6.91
N HIS A 322 -4.58 19.86 6.96
CA HIS A 322 -5.36 19.13 7.98
C HIS A 322 -4.55 18.68 9.20
N GLY A 323 -3.29 19.13 9.34
CA GLY A 323 -2.46 18.87 10.52
C GLY A 323 -1.56 17.65 10.44
N ASP A 324 -1.60 16.89 9.35
CA ASP A 324 -0.88 15.63 9.14
C ASP A 324 0.47 15.77 8.41
N LYS A 325 1.05 16.97 8.44
CA LYS A 325 2.32 17.29 7.77
C LYS A 325 3.45 16.29 8.05
N ASP A 326 3.54 15.83 9.29
CA ASP A 326 4.61 14.95 9.74
C ASP A 326 4.23 13.46 9.67
N LYS A 327 3.02 13.13 9.20
CA LYS A 327 2.56 11.75 9.07
C LYS A 327 3.30 11.06 7.92
N PRO A 328 3.81 9.82 8.12
CA PRO A 328 4.51 9.10 7.05
C PRO A 328 3.59 8.78 5.89
N ALA A 329 4.14 8.79 4.68
CA ALA A 329 3.48 8.25 3.51
C ALA A 329 4.12 6.93 3.07
N TYR A 330 3.29 5.99 2.66
CA TYR A 330 3.66 4.76 1.98
C TYR A 330 3.20 4.84 0.52
N PHE A 331 4.11 4.54 -0.38
CA PHE A 331 3.78 4.27 -1.77
C PHE A 331 3.64 2.76 -1.89
N SER A 332 2.45 2.25 -1.55
CA SER A 332 2.25 0.81 -1.37
C SER A 332 2.24 0.02 -2.68
N GLU A 333 2.09 0.71 -3.82
CA GLU A 333 2.41 0.21 -5.15
C GLU A 333 3.07 1.28 -6.01
N PHE A 334 4.21 0.94 -6.60
CA PHE A 334 4.90 1.80 -7.55
C PHE A 334 5.72 0.96 -8.53
N GLY A 335 5.57 1.22 -9.83
CA GLY A 335 6.29 0.41 -10.80
C GLY A 335 6.13 0.83 -12.24
N TYR A 336 6.83 0.10 -13.12
CA TYR A 336 6.86 0.31 -14.56
C TYR A 336 6.64 -1.00 -15.30
N THR A 337 5.77 -0.98 -16.29
CA THR A 337 5.46 -2.16 -17.11
C THR A 337 6.34 -2.23 -18.35
N ASP A 338 6.69 -3.45 -18.76
CA ASP A 338 7.40 -3.73 -20.01
C ASP A 338 6.50 -4.39 -21.07
N VAL A 339 5.22 -4.06 -21.06
CA VAL A 339 4.23 -4.60 -22.02
C VAL A 339 4.75 -4.57 -23.44
N GLY A 340 4.66 -5.72 -24.10
CA GLY A 340 4.96 -5.86 -25.53
C GLY A 340 6.43 -5.95 -25.90
N GLU A 341 7.36 -5.53 -25.04
CA GLU A 341 8.79 -5.46 -25.37
C GLU A 341 9.73 -5.94 -24.23
N ARG A 342 9.27 -6.90 -23.42
CA ARG A 342 10.01 -7.40 -22.23
C ARG A 342 11.45 -7.84 -22.49
N PHE A 343 11.80 -8.12 -23.74
CA PHE A 343 13.14 -8.51 -24.14
C PHE A 343 13.93 -7.40 -24.83
N ASN A 344 13.36 -6.21 -24.96
CA ASN A 344 14.08 -5.06 -25.48
C ASN A 344 15.00 -4.49 -24.40
N GLY A 345 16.32 -4.70 -24.58
CA GLY A 345 17.32 -4.28 -23.61
C GLY A 345 17.33 -2.77 -23.35
N ASN A 346 16.96 -1.96 -24.34
CA ASN A 346 16.86 -0.49 -24.15
C ASN A 346 15.70 -0.14 -23.22
N LEU A 347 14.53 -0.76 -23.41
CA LEU A 347 13.38 -0.57 -22.53
C LEU A 347 13.72 -0.99 -21.09
N GLN A 348 14.28 -2.17 -20.89
CA GLN A 348 14.64 -2.67 -19.57
C GLN A 348 15.64 -1.75 -18.85
N ASN A 349 16.59 -1.15 -19.58
CA ASN A 349 17.51 -0.18 -19.01
C ASN A 349 16.80 1.14 -18.67
N ASN A 350 15.87 1.61 -19.51
CA ASN A 350 15.09 2.81 -19.23
C ASN A 350 14.22 2.64 -17.98
N ILE A 351 13.57 1.48 -17.81
CA ILE A 351 12.81 1.15 -16.59
C ILE A 351 13.73 1.19 -15.36
N ALA A 352 14.92 0.60 -15.47
CA ALA A 352 15.89 0.63 -14.39
C ALA A 352 16.34 2.06 -14.05
N ASP A 353 16.55 2.91 -15.06
CA ASP A 353 16.89 4.33 -14.86
C ASP A 353 15.73 5.11 -14.24
N ASN A 354 14.49 4.86 -14.66
CA ASN A 354 13.31 5.51 -14.13
C ASN A 354 13.12 5.22 -12.63
N TYR A 355 13.34 3.99 -12.18
CA TYR A 355 13.31 3.68 -10.75
C TYR A 355 14.33 4.52 -9.96
N VAL A 356 15.58 4.64 -10.46
CA VAL A 356 16.62 5.43 -9.78
C VAL A 356 16.24 6.90 -9.72
N ILE A 357 15.75 7.47 -10.84
CA ILE A 357 15.29 8.87 -10.87
C ILE A 357 14.15 9.09 -9.87
N ALA A 358 13.17 8.18 -9.81
CA ALA A 358 12.08 8.28 -8.85
C ALA A 358 12.59 8.29 -7.40
N PHE A 359 13.49 7.38 -7.04
CA PHE A 359 14.06 7.33 -5.70
C PHE A 359 14.94 8.54 -5.37
N ASP A 360 15.65 9.11 -6.35
CA ASP A 360 16.40 10.37 -6.17
C ASP A 360 15.44 11.53 -5.85
N ILE A 361 14.34 11.65 -6.62
CA ILE A 361 13.32 12.68 -6.38
C ILE A 361 12.67 12.49 -5.01
N ILE A 362 12.29 11.27 -4.65
CA ILE A 362 11.69 10.96 -3.34
C ILE A 362 12.63 11.37 -2.21
N LYS A 363 13.88 10.95 -2.25
CA LYS A 363 14.88 11.29 -1.22
C LYS A 363 15.14 12.78 -1.11
N GLU A 364 15.11 13.51 -2.23
CA GLU A 364 15.39 14.94 -2.26
C GLU A 364 14.19 15.80 -1.88
N LYS A 365 12.99 15.43 -2.39
CA LYS A 365 11.82 16.31 -2.36
C LYS A 365 10.68 15.82 -1.46
N MET A 366 10.68 14.53 -1.06
CA MET A 366 9.58 13.89 -0.32
C MET A 366 10.06 13.19 0.95
N PRO A 367 10.66 13.93 1.91
CA PRO A 367 11.26 13.32 3.11
C PRO A 367 10.23 12.63 4.03
N TRP A 368 8.94 12.84 3.81
CA TRP A 368 7.85 12.17 4.53
C TRP A 368 7.53 10.78 3.99
N VAL A 369 8.05 10.38 2.82
CA VAL A 369 7.85 9.04 2.27
C VAL A 369 8.78 8.07 2.98
N GLU A 370 8.18 7.16 3.76
CA GLU A 370 8.93 6.18 4.55
C GLU A 370 9.24 4.92 3.75
N VAL A 371 8.31 4.44 2.91
CA VAL A 371 8.47 3.21 2.13
C VAL A 371 7.87 3.37 0.73
N VAL A 372 8.58 2.81 -0.25
CA VAL A 372 8.10 2.63 -1.63
C VAL A 372 8.13 1.14 -1.95
N PHE A 373 6.95 0.54 -2.10
CA PHE A 373 6.84 -0.87 -2.48
C PHE A 373 6.81 -1.00 -4.00
N CYS A 374 7.91 -1.50 -4.55
CA CYS A 374 7.98 -1.77 -5.98
C CYS A 374 6.99 -2.89 -6.35
N PHE A 375 6.00 -2.54 -7.14
CA PHE A 375 5.08 -3.47 -7.76
C PHE A 375 5.62 -3.83 -9.13
N ARG A 376 6.06 -5.06 -9.36
CA ARG A 376 6.01 -6.21 -8.46
C ARG A 376 7.32 -7.00 -8.53
N ALA A 377 7.50 -7.99 -7.65
CA ALA A 377 8.72 -8.78 -7.65
C ALA A 377 8.91 -9.56 -8.97
N THR A 378 7.87 -10.20 -9.49
CA THR A 378 7.98 -11.01 -10.71
C THR A 378 6.91 -10.69 -11.75
N THR A 379 7.25 -10.86 -13.03
CA THR A 379 6.22 -10.92 -14.10
C THR A 379 5.32 -12.12 -13.88
N LEU A 380 4.02 -11.95 -14.06
CA LEU A 380 3.08 -13.06 -14.08
C LEU A 380 3.34 -13.99 -15.26
N VAL A 381 2.66 -15.14 -15.23
CA VAL A 381 2.83 -16.26 -16.16
C VAL A 381 3.11 -15.79 -17.59
N TYR A 382 4.11 -16.38 -18.22
CA TYR A 382 4.36 -16.25 -19.65
C TYR A 382 3.11 -16.60 -20.45
N GLN A 383 2.30 -15.59 -20.71
CA GLN A 383 1.29 -15.65 -21.75
C GLN A 383 1.90 -15.10 -23.04
N LYS A 384 1.56 -15.72 -24.15
CA LYS A 384 2.08 -15.29 -25.47
C LYS A 384 1.92 -13.79 -25.63
N ALA A 385 2.86 -13.12 -26.25
CA ALA A 385 2.94 -11.68 -26.49
C ALA A 385 1.68 -11.03 -27.12
N SER A 386 0.63 -11.81 -27.41
CA SER A 386 -0.66 -11.34 -27.92
C SER A 386 -1.63 -10.82 -26.84
N ASP A 387 -1.37 -11.11 -25.57
CA ASP A 387 -2.24 -10.68 -24.48
C ASP A 387 -1.57 -9.46 -23.82
N ASN A 388 -1.93 -8.26 -24.29
CA ASN A 388 -1.50 -6.96 -23.80
C ASN A 388 -2.04 -6.68 -22.38
N LYS A 389 -1.72 -7.54 -21.40
CA LYS A 389 -2.10 -7.30 -20.02
C LYS A 389 -0.99 -6.54 -19.31
N THR A 390 -1.24 -5.28 -19.06
CA THR A 390 -0.28 -4.34 -18.46
C THR A 390 0.21 -4.82 -17.12
N GLU A 391 -0.70 -5.22 -16.23
CA GLU A 391 -0.40 -5.62 -14.84
C GLU A 391 0.51 -6.84 -14.74
N GLU A 392 0.45 -7.75 -15.71
CA GLU A 392 1.26 -8.97 -15.70
C GLU A 392 2.74 -8.70 -15.95
N ASN A 393 3.10 -7.48 -16.40
CA ASN A 393 4.43 -7.16 -16.90
C ASN A 393 5.23 -6.15 -16.05
N TYR A 394 4.76 -5.83 -14.85
CA TYR A 394 5.49 -4.94 -13.92
C TYR A 394 6.70 -5.58 -13.22
N GLY A 395 6.84 -6.90 -13.27
CA GLY A 395 7.87 -7.60 -12.52
C GLY A 395 9.30 -7.15 -12.78
N ILE A 396 10.10 -7.02 -11.72
CA ILE A 396 11.55 -6.74 -11.80
C ILE A 396 12.41 -8.02 -11.94
N PHE A 397 11.78 -9.19 -11.81
CA PHE A 397 12.34 -10.48 -12.19
C PHE A 397 11.51 -11.13 -13.29
N TYR A 398 12.14 -11.90 -14.14
CA TYR A 398 11.42 -12.77 -15.08
C TYR A 398 10.77 -13.93 -14.32
N ASN A 399 9.59 -14.32 -14.78
CA ASN A 399 8.92 -15.51 -14.26
C ASN A 399 9.82 -16.75 -14.35
N GLN A 400 9.74 -17.66 -13.38
CA GLN A 400 10.51 -18.89 -13.39
C GLN A 400 10.19 -19.78 -14.60
N ASP A 401 8.95 -19.71 -15.11
CA ASP A 401 8.51 -20.47 -16.27
C ASP A 401 8.86 -19.82 -17.61
N ASP A 402 9.48 -18.64 -17.63
CA ASP A 402 10.00 -18.03 -18.85
C ASP A 402 11.03 -18.96 -19.50
N PRO A 403 10.85 -19.39 -20.78
CA PRO A 403 11.70 -20.38 -21.41
C PRO A 403 13.14 -19.88 -21.65
N ASP A 404 13.34 -18.57 -21.80
CA ASP A 404 14.62 -17.99 -22.17
C ASP A 404 15.33 -17.30 -20.99
N HIS A 405 14.54 -16.78 -20.04
CA HIS A 405 15.06 -15.94 -18.97
C HIS A 405 14.61 -16.42 -17.58
N GLY A 406 13.98 -17.58 -17.48
CA GLY A 406 13.33 -18.07 -16.26
C GLY A 406 14.06 -17.77 -14.97
N GLY A 407 13.42 -17.03 -14.09
CA GLY A 407 13.92 -16.69 -12.76
C GLY A 407 15.08 -15.68 -12.72
N LYS A 408 15.52 -15.13 -13.87
CA LYS A 408 16.60 -14.13 -13.88
C LYS A 408 16.13 -12.77 -13.42
N ALA A 409 17.05 -12.03 -12.81
CA ALA A 409 16.85 -10.61 -12.50
C ALA A 409 16.82 -9.77 -13.78
N LYS A 410 15.85 -8.87 -13.89
CA LYS A 410 15.86 -7.83 -14.91
C LYS A 410 16.87 -6.72 -14.56
N PRO A 411 17.26 -5.84 -15.50
CA PRO A 411 18.14 -4.72 -15.21
C PRO A 411 17.67 -3.86 -14.02
N ALA A 412 16.36 -3.64 -13.87
CA ALA A 412 15.79 -2.88 -12.76
C ALA A 412 16.15 -3.48 -11.40
N ALA A 413 16.04 -4.80 -11.20
CA ALA A 413 16.39 -5.44 -9.93
C ALA A 413 17.88 -5.24 -9.57
N LYS A 414 18.76 -5.42 -10.53
CA LYS A 414 20.21 -5.24 -10.32
C LYS A 414 20.54 -3.78 -10.00
N LYS A 415 19.97 -2.86 -10.75
CA LYS A 415 20.23 -1.43 -10.58
C LYS A 415 19.67 -0.88 -9.27
N LEU A 416 18.50 -1.35 -8.82
CA LEU A 416 17.96 -1.02 -7.51
C LEU A 416 18.88 -1.55 -6.39
N ALA A 417 19.35 -2.79 -6.47
CA ALA A 417 20.30 -3.32 -5.51
C ALA A 417 21.62 -2.52 -5.48
N GLU A 418 22.14 -2.10 -6.64
CA GLU A 418 23.31 -1.21 -6.74
C GLU A 418 23.04 0.14 -6.10
N TYR A 419 21.89 0.74 -6.38
CA TYR A 419 21.48 2.06 -5.86
C TYR A 419 21.34 2.07 -4.33
N PHE A 420 20.81 1.00 -3.74
CA PHE A 420 20.68 0.84 -2.30
C PHE A 420 21.90 0.20 -1.63
N GLY A 421 22.95 -0.10 -2.39
CA GLY A 421 24.22 -0.61 -1.85
C GLY A 421 24.17 -2.06 -1.40
N THR A 422 23.19 -2.84 -1.87
CA THR A 422 22.98 -4.25 -1.51
C THR A 422 23.42 -5.23 -2.61
N TYR A 423 23.88 -4.72 -3.76
CA TYR A 423 24.26 -5.56 -4.89
C TYR A 423 25.46 -6.44 -4.59
N ASP A 424 25.26 -7.76 -4.76
CA ASP A 424 26.32 -8.78 -4.73
C ASP A 424 26.19 -9.69 -5.96
N ALA A 425 27.16 -9.59 -6.87
CA ALA A 425 27.17 -10.36 -8.12
C ALA A 425 27.14 -11.88 -7.87
N ASN A 426 27.75 -12.37 -6.79
CA ASN A 426 27.75 -13.79 -6.45
C ASN A 426 26.39 -14.24 -5.94
N LYS A 427 25.72 -13.42 -5.11
CA LYS A 427 24.34 -13.69 -4.68
C LYS A 427 23.38 -13.73 -5.86
N PHE A 428 23.42 -12.74 -6.76
CA PHE A 428 22.61 -12.73 -7.98
C PHE A 428 22.89 -13.96 -8.85
N ALA A 429 24.15 -14.32 -9.08
CA ALA A 429 24.50 -15.50 -9.86
C ALA A 429 24.02 -16.81 -9.20
N ALA A 430 24.13 -16.93 -7.88
CA ALA A 430 23.63 -18.08 -7.12
C ALA A 430 22.11 -18.21 -7.22
N PHE A 431 21.37 -17.08 -7.04
CA PHE A 431 19.93 -17.01 -7.20
C PHE A 431 19.50 -17.43 -8.62
N GLU A 432 20.05 -16.79 -9.66
CA GLU A 432 19.73 -17.10 -11.05
C GLU A 432 20.03 -18.57 -11.40
N ASN A 433 21.11 -19.16 -10.85
CA ASN A 433 21.44 -20.57 -11.06
C ASN A 433 20.47 -21.52 -10.32
N LYS A 434 20.01 -21.14 -9.10
CA LYS A 434 19.03 -21.92 -8.33
C LYS A 434 17.71 -22.05 -9.07
N TYR A 435 17.24 -20.97 -9.68
CA TYR A 435 15.92 -20.88 -10.32
C TYR A 435 15.95 -21.02 -11.85
N LYS A 436 17.11 -21.23 -12.42
CA LYS A 436 17.22 -21.51 -13.85
C LYS A 436 16.51 -22.82 -14.19
N LYS A 437 15.55 -22.74 -15.11
CA LYS A 437 14.89 -23.94 -15.66
C LYS A 437 15.94 -24.91 -16.22
N LYS A 438 15.90 -26.14 -15.74
CA LYS A 438 16.77 -27.24 -16.24
C LYS A 438 16.26 -27.79 -17.55
#